data_8b334e88309ab7c655571fb01ccfd44c
#
_entry.id   8b334e88309ab7c655571fb01ccfd44c
#
_cell.length_a   1.000
_cell.length_b   1.000
_cell.length_c   1.000
_cell.angle_alpha   90.00
_cell.angle_beta   90.00
_cell.angle_gamma   90.00
#
_symmetry.space_group_name_H-M   'P 1'
#
loop_
_entity.id
_entity.type
_entity.pdbx_description
1 polymer ?
#
loop_
_entity_poly.entity_id
_entity_poly.type
_entity_poly.pdbx_seq_one_letter_code
_entity_poly.pdbx_strand_id
1 'polypeptide(L)'
;MRFYQELQLNQSGSKELIRQSKTTKEKLYHIAVYLFKIAITVAFCFLFVTLFSILFGSENSIAGVVVLLCIMVFRQAHFEIHAGQSTVLLALFFINMTVCSHLAHKLPPVAGLLVNIVALAILVFLGCHNPSMFNQSTLVLGYLLLYGYDVSGKSYLMRIAGMAVGAVLTCIVFYRNHKHRTYDKHVKHILQEFDLSSTRTKWQLCQIICVPVVICIAELCDMPRAMWAGIAAMSVILPLMDDMQYRVRKRIIGNIAGVICFTVLYFLLPSPIYAFIGVIGGIGVGFSTQYSWQAVFNTFGALAIATQLYGLKGAVSLRIIQNVFGVVFALLFCIIFHWFVSKIKVKEVL
;
A
#
# COMPACT_ATOMS: atom_id res chain seq x y z
N MET A 1 27.64 -17.97 -3.26
CA MET A 1 26.23 -18.17 -2.83
C MET A 1 25.53 -19.11 -3.80
N ARG A 2 24.66 -20.02 -3.34
CA ARG A 2 23.91 -20.91 -4.26
C ARG A 2 22.80 -20.11 -4.95
N PHE A 3 22.49 -20.41 -6.21
CA PHE A 3 21.46 -19.75 -7.03
C PHE A 3 20.13 -19.56 -6.28
N TYR A 4 19.63 -20.60 -5.57
CA TYR A 4 18.40 -20.52 -4.80
C TYR A 4 18.44 -19.54 -3.63
N GLN A 5 19.58 -19.40 -2.95
CA GLN A 5 19.75 -18.42 -1.87
C GLN A 5 19.73 -16.98 -2.40
N GLU A 6 20.31 -16.78 -3.58
CA GLU A 6 20.32 -15.47 -4.24
C GLU A 6 18.90 -15.03 -4.68
N LEU A 7 18.08 -15.98 -5.14
CA LEU A 7 16.66 -15.69 -5.46
C LEU A 7 15.87 -15.22 -4.25
N GLN A 8 16.23 -15.61 -3.03
CA GLN A 8 15.54 -15.23 -1.80
C GLN A 8 15.95 -13.86 -1.23
N LEU A 9 17.04 -13.26 -1.73
CA LEU A 9 17.46 -11.93 -1.29
C LEU A 9 16.36 -10.89 -1.58
N ASN A 10 16.31 -9.85 -0.76
CA ASN A 10 15.52 -8.66 -1.10
C ASN A 10 16.21 -7.84 -2.21
N GLN A 11 15.56 -6.76 -2.68
CA GLN A 11 16.09 -5.93 -3.76
C GLN A 11 17.44 -5.28 -3.41
N SER A 12 17.58 -4.77 -2.17
CA SER A 12 18.83 -4.16 -1.70
C SER A 12 19.96 -5.18 -1.60
N GLY A 13 19.69 -6.37 -1.08
CA GLY A 13 20.66 -7.46 -1.00
C GLY A 13 21.14 -7.93 -2.39
N SER A 14 20.25 -8.06 -3.38
CA SER A 14 20.64 -8.40 -4.74
C SER A 14 21.50 -7.31 -5.39
N LYS A 15 21.16 -6.02 -5.19
CA LYS A 15 21.96 -4.90 -5.71
C LYS A 15 23.33 -4.80 -5.03
N GLU A 16 23.36 -5.05 -3.72
CA GLU A 16 24.62 -5.07 -2.96
C GLU A 16 25.56 -6.18 -3.49
N LEU A 17 25.01 -7.37 -3.73
CA LEU A 17 25.78 -8.50 -4.28
C LEU A 17 26.36 -8.17 -5.67
N ILE A 18 25.56 -7.51 -6.54
CA ILE A 18 26.03 -7.02 -7.84
C ILE A 18 27.17 -5.99 -7.69
N ARG A 19 27.03 -5.09 -6.69
CA ARG A 19 28.04 -4.04 -6.43
C ARG A 19 29.35 -4.61 -5.90
N GLN A 20 29.29 -5.66 -5.08
CA GLN A 20 30.46 -6.30 -4.46
C GLN A 20 31.16 -7.30 -5.37
N SER A 21 30.64 -7.59 -6.57
CA SER A 21 31.24 -8.53 -7.53
C SER A 21 32.63 -8.08 -7.94
N LYS A 22 33.60 -9.01 -7.86
CA LYS A 22 35.02 -8.74 -8.15
C LYS A 22 35.38 -8.87 -9.64
N THR A 23 34.64 -9.67 -10.39
CA THR A 23 34.86 -9.92 -11.81
C THR A 23 33.64 -9.55 -12.64
N THR A 24 33.84 -9.19 -13.92
CA THR A 24 32.76 -8.90 -14.87
C THR A 24 31.83 -10.11 -15.07
N LYS A 25 32.38 -11.32 -15.07
CA LYS A 25 31.62 -12.56 -15.23
C LYS A 25 30.69 -12.80 -14.04
N GLU A 26 31.21 -12.60 -12.83
CA GLU A 26 30.42 -12.70 -11.58
C GLU A 26 29.29 -11.64 -11.56
N LYS A 27 29.62 -10.41 -11.92
CA LYS A 27 28.65 -9.30 -12.00
C LYS A 27 27.52 -9.60 -12.99
N LEU A 28 27.85 -10.10 -14.19
CA LEU A 28 26.85 -10.49 -15.20
C LEU A 28 25.95 -11.63 -14.70
N TYR A 29 26.53 -12.62 -14.01
CA TYR A 29 25.77 -13.71 -13.40
C TYR A 29 24.75 -13.18 -12.39
N HIS A 30 25.15 -12.33 -11.44
CA HIS A 30 24.23 -11.74 -10.43
C HIS A 30 23.18 -10.84 -11.06
N ILE A 31 23.52 -10.09 -12.12
CA ILE A 31 22.53 -9.32 -12.90
C ILE A 31 21.51 -10.26 -13.55
N ALA A 32 21.95 -11.35 -14.18
CA ALA A 32 21.05 -12.31 -14.82
C ALA A 32 20.11 -12.96 -13.81
N VAL A 33 20.62 -13.36 -12.62
CA VAL A 33 19.79 -13.90 -11.53
C VAL A 33 18.78 -12.87 -11.02
N TYR A 34 19.19 -11.61 -10.90
CA TYR A 34 18.30 -10.52 -10.45
C TYR A 34 17.19 -10.24 -11.47
N LEU A 35 17.53 -10.18 -12.77
CA LEU A 35 16.54 -10.02 -13.85
C LEU A 35 15.56 -11.20 -13.90
N PHE A 36 16.07 -12.42 -13.80
CA PHE A 36 15.25 -13.63 -13.76
C PHE A 36 14.28 -13.64 -12.58
N LYS A 37 14.75 -13.25 -11.40
CA LYS A 37 13.89 -13.11 -10.21
C LYS A 37 12.75 -12.11 -10.44
N ILE A 38 13.05 -10.94 -11.02
CA ILE A 38 12.03 -9.92 -11.32
C ILE A 38 11.03 -10.46 -12.35
N ALA A 39 11.53 -11.08 -13.42
CA ALA A 39 10.67 -11.65 -14.46
C ALA A 39 9.70 -12.70 -13.91
N ILE A 40 10.19 -13.64 -13.08
CA ILE A 40 9.34 -14.65 -12.42
C ILE A 40 8.33 -13.98 -11.48
N THR A 41 8.75 -12.99 -10.69
CA THR A 41 7.85 -12.30 -9.77
C THR A 41 6.72 -11.58 -10.53
N VAL A 42 7.06 -10.85 -11.59
CA VAL A 42 6.07 -10.16 -12.43
C VAL A 42 5.13 -11.14 -13.13
N ALA A 43 5.68 -12.23 -13.69
CA ALA A 43 4.88 -13.28 -14.31
C ALA A 43 3.92 -13.93 -13.31
N PHE A 44 4.38 -14.23 -12.10
CA PHE A 44 3.54 -14.74 -11.01
C PHE A 44 2.44 -13.75 -10.63
N CYS A 45 2.77 -12.46 -10.46
CA CYS A 45 1.79 -11.44 -10.14
C CYS A 45 0.72 -11.31 -11.23
N PHE A 46 1.14 -11.29 -12.48
CA PHE A 46 0.22 -11.22 -13.63
C PHE A 46 -0.69 -12.45 -13.70
N LEU A 47 -0.10 -13.64 -13.62
CA LEU A 47 -0.85 -14.91 -13.64
C LEU A 47 -1.86 -15.00 -12.48
N PHE A 48 -1.45 -14.63 -11.27
CA PHE A 48 -2.31 -14.64 -10.10
C PHE A 48 -3.52 -13.71 -10.26
N VAL A 49 -3.29 -12.45 -10.65
CA VAL A 49 -4.38 -11.47 -10.81
C VAL A 49 -5.29 -11.86 -11.98
N THR A 50 -4.74 -12.38 -13.07
CA THR A 50 -5.53 -12.88 -14.21
C THR A 50 -6.41 -14.05 -13.80
N LEU A 51 -5.84 -15.04 -13.12
CA LEU A 51 -6.60 -16.19 -12.61
C LEU A 51 -7.67 -15.77 -11.62
N PHE A 52 -7.34 -14.87 -10.70
CA PHE A 52 -8.32 -14.31 -9.75
C PHE A 52 -9.47 -13.60 -10.48
N SER A 53 -9.16 -12.82 -11.52
CA SER A 53 -10.16 -12.12 -12.34
C SER A 53 -11.06 -13.09 -13.14
N ILE A 54 -10.51 -14.20 -13.60
CA ILE A 54 -11.29 -15.26 -14.29
C ILE A 54 -12.25 -15.94 -13.29
N LEU A 55 -11.79 -16.25 -12.08
CA LEU A 55 -12.59 -16.97 -11.09
C LEU A 55 -13.66 -16.10 -10.42
N PHE A 56 -13.33 -14.83 -10.12
CA PHE A 56 -14.18 -13.94 -9.32
C PHE A 56 -14.72 -12.74 -10.10
N GLY A 57 -14.46 -12.67 -11.40
CA GLY A 57 -14.90 -11.59 -12.29
C GLY A 57 -13.84 -10.50 -12.47
N SER A 58 -13.79 -9.92 -13.68
CA SER A 58 -12.82 -8.88 -14.07
C SER A 58 -12.91 -7.61 -13.22
N GLU A 59 -14.10 -7.27 -12.72
CA GLU A 59 -14.33 -6.13 -11.81
C GLU A 59 -13.64 -6.32 -10.45
N ASN A 60 -13.27 -7.55 -10.11
CA ASN A 60 -12.57 -7.92 -8.88
C ASN A 60 -11.05 -8.07 -9.06
N SER A 61 -10.48 -7.65 -10.19
CA SER A 61 -9.04 -7.66 -10.43
C SER A 61 -8.25 -6.92 -9.32
N ILE A 62 -8.78 -5.79 -8.84
CA ILE A 62 -8.18 -5.03 -7.75
C ILE A 62 -8.20 -5.81 -6.43
N ALA A 63 -9.25 -6.57 -6.14
CA ALA A 63 -9.27 -7.47 -4.99
C ALA A 63 -8.18 -8.54 -5.11
N GLY A 64 -7.97 -9.09 -6.31
CA GLY A 64 -6.85 -9.98 -6.61
C GLY A 64 -5.48 -9.36 -6.34
N VAL A 65 -5.30 -8.08 -6.70
CA VAL A 65 -4.08 -7.32 -6.37
C VAL A 65 -3.90 -7.19 -4.86
N VAL A 66 -4.95 -6.87 -4.10
CA VAL A 66 -4.89 -6.76 -2.63
C VAL A 66 -4.52 -8.09 -1.98
N VAL A 67 -5.15 -9.19 -2.40
CA VAL A 67 -4.82 -10.54 -1.93
C VAL A 67 -3.35 -10.87 -2.22
N LEU A 68 -2.90 -10.63 -3.43
CA LEU A 68 -1.52 -10.87 -3.85
C LEU A 68 -0.52 -10.08 -2.99
N LEU A 69 -0.77 -8.78 -2.77
CA LEU A 69 0.05 -7.94 -1.90
C LEU A 69 0.13 -8.51 -0.48
N CYS A 70 -0.99 -8.92 0.09
CA CYS A 70 -1.03 -9.54 1.41
C CYS A 70 -0.21 -10.84 1.45
N ILE A 71 -0.36 -11.74 0.48
CA ILE A 71 0.41 -12.99 0.40
C ILE A 71 1.91 -12.70 0.32
N MET A 72 2.33 -11.77 -0.54
CA MET A 72 3.75 -11.47 -0.75
C MET A 72 4.38 -10.79 0.47
N VAL A 73 3.69 -9.85 1.09
CA VAL A 73 4.22 -9.09 2.22
C VAL A 73 4.21 -9.94 3.49
N PHE A 74 3.09 -10.57 3.83
CA PHE A 74 2.95 -11.34 5.06
C PHE A 74 3.65 -12.70 5.03
N ARG A 75 4.29 -13.07 3.92
CA ARG A 75 5.29 -14.12 3.92
C ARG A 75 6.50 -13.79 4.80
N GLN A 76 6.84 -12.51 4.96
CA GLN A 76 8.00 -12.03 5.71
C GLN A 76 7.64 -11.10 6.86
N ALA A 77 6.71 -10.17 6.64
CA ALA A 77 6.25 -9.21 7.63
C ALA A 77 5.40 -9.89 8.71
N HIS A 78 5.48 -9.38 9.93
CA HIS A 78 4.80 -9.91 11.11
C HIS A 78 4.22 -8.80 11.99
N PHE A 79 3.42 -9.17 12.99
CA PHE A 79 2.75 -8.23 13.90
C PHE A 79 3.39 -8.22 15.30
N GLU A 80 4.56 -8.86 15.50
CA GLU A 80 5.28 -9.01 16.79
C GLU A 80 4.48 -9.71 17.90
N ILE A 81 3.43 -10.44 17.56
CA ILE A 81 2.62 -11.22 18.47
C ILE A 81 2.59 -12.68 18.05
N HIS A 82 2.15 -13.55 18.96
CA HIS A 82 2.05 -14.98 18.75
C HIS A 82 1.42 -15.34 17.41
N ALA A 83 2.04 -16.26 16.65
CA ALA A 83 1.68 -16.56 15.26
C ALA A 83 0.20 -16.98 15.07
N GLY A 84 -0.38 -17.73 16.02
CA GLY A 84 -1.80 -18.09 15.97
C GLY A 84 -2.72 -16.89 16.09
N GLN A 85 -2.44 -15.97 17.02
CA GLN A 85 -3.22 -14.73 17.19
C GLN A 85 -3.05 -13.80 15.98
N SER A 86 -1.83 -13.70 15.42
CA SER A 86 -1.55 -12.97 14.19
C SER A 86 -2.38 -13.49 13.00
N THR A 87 -2.53 -14.82 12.90
CA THR A 87 -3.32 -15.44 11.83
C THR A 87 -4.80 -15.08 11.95
N VAL A 88 -5.34 -15.09 13.17
CA VAL A 88 -6.73 -14.66 13.42
C VAL A 88 -6.92 -13.17 13.08
N LEU A 89 -6.00 -12.30 13.53
CA LEU A 89 -6.03 -10.89 13.18
C LEU A 89 -5.97 -10.67 11.67
N LEU A 90 -5.15 -11.42 10.96
CA LEU A 90 -5.04 -11.32 9.51
C LEU A 90 -6.37 -11.66 8.82
N ALA A 91 -7.07 -12.69 9.27
CA ALA A 91 -8.43 -13.01 8.79
C ALA A 91 -9.42 -11.86 9.08
N LEU A 92 -9.37 -11.28 10.28
CA LEU A 92 -10.19 -10.12 10.65
C LEU A 92 -9.86 -8.90 9.78
N PHE A 93 -8.60 -8.67 9.40
CA PHE A 93 -8.22 -7.58 8.49
C PHE A 93 -8.83 -7.77 7.10
N PHE A 94 -8.89 -9.00 6.59
CA PHE A 94 -9.58 -9.28 5.33
C PHE A 94 -11.07 -8.99 5.40
N ILE A 95 -11.74 -9.35 6.50
CA ILE A 95 -13.15 -9.01 6.73
C ILE A 95 -13.34 -7.49 6.78
N ASN A 96 -12.50 -6.79 7.58
CA ASN A 96 -12.52 -5.34 7.69
C ASN A 96 -12.34 -4.67 6.31
N MET A 97 -11.31 -5.05 5.56
CA MET A 97 -11.04 -4.48 4.24
C MET A 97 -12.20 -4.72 3.27
N THR A 98 -12.90 -5.85 3.36
CA THR A 98 -13.98 -6.20 2.43
C THR A 98 -15.29 -5.52 2.81
N VAL A 99 -15.66 -5.55 4.08
CA VAL A 99 -16.97 -5.06 4.56
C VAL A 99 -16.94 -3.57 4.80
N CYS A 100 -15.95 -3.07 5.55
CA CYS A 100 -15.94 -1.65 5.93
C CYS A 100 -15.64 -0.73 4.74
N SER A 101 -14.82 -1.15 3.77
CA SER A 101 -14.57 -0.35 2.56
C SER A 101 -15.84 -0.21 1.70
N HIS A 102 -16.60 -1.29 1.54
CA HIS A 102 -17.87 -1.26 0.82
C HIS A 102 -18.91 -0.40 1.54
N LEU A 103 -19.06 -0.60 2.85
CA LEU A 103 -20.00 0.18 3.66
C LEU A 103 -19.68 1.68 3.63
N ALA A 104 -18.42 2.04 3.82
CA ALA A 104 -17.97 3.43 3.79
C ALA A 104 -18.24 4.09 2.42
N HIS A 105 -18.02 3.35 1.32
CA HIS A 105 -18.26 3.85 -0.04
C HIS A 105 -19.75 4.08 -0.35
N LYS A 106 -20.65 3.30 0.28
CA LYS A 106 -22.11 3.42 0.08
C LYS A 106 -22.76 4.54 0.91
N LEU A 107 -22.11 5.00 1.94
CA LEU A 107 -22.60 6.04 2.82
C LEU A 107 -22.25 7.45 2.31
N PRO A 108 -23.01 8.48 2.73
CA PRO A 108 -22.61 9.88 2.50
C PRO A 108 -21.20 10.15 3.09
N PRO A 109 -20.43 11.11 2.53
CA PRO A 109 -19.02 11.31 2.89
C PRO A 109 -18.74 11.43 4.40
N VAL A 110 -19.59 12.15 5.14
CA VAL A 110 -19.44 12.32 6.60
C VAL A 110 -19.70 11.01 7.36
N ALA A 111 -20.70 10.24 6.98
CA ALA A 111 -20.96 8.92 7.60
C ALA A 111 -19.88 7.90 7.20
N GLY A 112 -19.47 7.93 5.94
CA GLY A 112 -18.33 7.15 5.43
C GLY A 112 -17.03 7.46 6.17
N LEU A 113 -16.80 8.73 6.54
CA LEU A 113 -15.65 9.14 7.36
C LEU A 113 -15.56 8.36 8.67
N LEU A 114 -16.68 8.22 9.39
CA LEU A 114 -16.71 7.48 10.67
C LEU A 114 -16.36 6.00 10.47
N VAL A 115 -16.92 5.37 9.44
CA VAL A 115 -16.62 3.98 9.11
C VAL A 115 -15.14 3.83 8.73
N ASN A 116 -14.60 4.75 7.93
CA ASN A 116 -13.19 4.77 7.54
C ASN A 116 -12.27 4.92 8.76
N ILE A 117 -12.60 5.79 9.72
CA ILE A 117 -11.82 5.97 10.96
C ILE A 117 -11.79 4.66 11.76
N VAL A 118 -12.94 4.02 11.98
CA VAL A 118 -13.03 2.76 12.72
C VAL A 118 -12.25 1.65 12.00
N ALA A 119 -12.44 1.54 10.69
CA ALA A 119 -11.74 0.54 9.88
C ALA A 119 -10.20 0.72 9.94
N LEU A 120 -9.73 1.95 9.75
CA LEU A 120 -8.31 2.25 9.82
C LEU A 120 -7.76 2.09 11.25
N ALA A 121 -8.55 2.40 12.29
CA ALA A 121 -8.14 2.16 13.68
C ALA A 121 -7.83 0.67 13.90
N ILE A 122 -8.70 -0.23 13.45
CA ILE A 122 -8.48 -1.68 13.56
C ILE A 122 -7.21 -2.10 12.79
N LEU A 123 -7.06 -1.66 11.54
CA LEU A 123 -5.91 -2.03 10.70
C LEU A 123 -4.58 -1.49 11.23
N VAL A 124 -4.57 -0.24 11.70
CA VAL A 124 -3.34 0.45 12.09
C VAL A 124 -2.92 0.10 13.51
N PHE A 125 -3.85 0.11 14.49
CA PHE A 125 -3.48 -0.25 15.86
C PHE A 125 -3.06 -1.71 15.98
N LEU A 126 -3.80 -2.63 15.37
CA LEU A 126 -3.53 -4.06 15.51
C LEU A 126 -2.52 -4.59 14.49
N GLY A 127 -2.49 -4.03 13.26
CA GLY A 127 -1.67 -4.53 12.17
C GLY A 127 -0.36 -3.79 11.94
N CYS A 128 -0.25 -2.51 12.42
CA CYS A 128 0.91 -1.66 12.17
C CYS A 128 1.63 -1.28 13.48
N HIS A 129 1.75 -2.25 14.40
CA HIS A 129 2.40 -2.05 15.69
C HIS A 129 3.90 -1.74 15.53
N ASN A 130 4.58 -2.43 14.62
CA ASN A 130 5.96 -2.15 14.27
C ASN A 130 6.04 -1.29 13.00
N PRO A 131 6.42 0.00 13.12
CA PRO A 131 6.53 0.89 11.95
C PRO A 131 7.57 0.43 10.91
N SER A 132 8.62 -0.31 11.33
CA SER A 132 9.68 -0.78 10.44
C SER A 132 9.23 -1.85 9.45
N MET A 133 8.13 -2.55 9.73
CA MET A 133 7.53 -3.55 8.85
C MET A 133 6.73 -2.93 7.69
N PHE A 134 6.41 -1.63 7.77
CA PHE A 134 5.61 -0.91 6.77
C PHE A 134 4.28 -1.60 6.43
N ASN A 135 3.66 -2.29 7.40
CA ASN A 135 2.39 -3.02 7.21
C ASN A 135 1.25 -2.13 6.72
N GLN A 136 1.26 -0.82 7.04
CA GLN A 136 0.31 0.16 6.51
C GLN A 136 0.33 0.24 4.98
N SER A 137 1.50 0.05 4.36
CA SER A 137 1.63 0.03 2.89
C SER A 137 0.94 -1.17 2.24
N THR A 138 0.43 -2.10 3.02
CA THR A 138 -0.34 -3.26 2.55
C THR A 138 -1.77 -3.20 3.06
N LEU A 139 -1.96 -3.07 4.38
CA LEU A 139 -3.28 -3.10 5.00
C LEU A 139 -4.12 -1.85 4.66
N VAL A 140 -3.57 -0.67 4.90
CA VAL A 140 -4.28 0.59 4.60
C VAL A 140 -4.40 0.79 3.10
N LEU A 141 -3.34 0.50 2.33
CA LEU A 141 -3.41 0.55 0.86
C LEU A 141 -4.47 -0.41 0.31
N GLY A 142 -4.50 -1.66 0.81
CA GLY A 142 -5.50 -2.65 0.41
C GLY A 142 -6.93 -2.18 0.69
N TYR A 143 -7.17 -1.61 1.86
CA TYR A 143 -8.44 -0.99 2.23
C TYR A 143 -8.83 0.13 1.25
N LEU A 144 -7.92 1.07 0.98
CA LEU A 144 -8.16 2.21 0.10
C LEU A 144 -8.40 1.79 -1.36
N LEU A 145 -7.72 0.74 -1.82
CA LEU A 145 -7.96 0.18 -3.15
C LEU A 145 -9.36 -0.42 -3.26
N LEU A 146 -9.78 -1.22 -2.28
CA LEU A 146 -11.14 -1.80 -2.27
C LEU A 146 -12.21 -0.74 -2.14
N TYR A 147 -11.97 0.31 -1.34
CA TYR A 147 -12.83 1.48 -1.21
C TYR A 147 -13.01 2.23 -2.53
N GLY A 148 -11.92 2.56 -3.19
CA GLY A 148 -11.95 3.39 -4.41
C GLY A 148 -12.33 2.63 -5.69
N TYR A 149 -12.31 1.29 -5.65
CA TYR A 149 -12.78 0.40 -6.73
C TYR A 149 -13.92 -0.47 -6.22
N ASP A 150 -14.89 0.14 -5.54
CA ASP A 150 -16.06 -0.58 -5.04
C ASP A 150 -16.89 -1.22 -6.17
N VAL A 151 -17.58 -2.30 -5.85
CA VAL A 151 -18.48 -3.04 -6.73
C VAL A 151 -19.78 -3.36 -6.00
N SER A 152 -20.84 -3.64 -6.75
CA SER A 152 -22.18 -3.87 -6.21
C SER A 152 -22.80 -5.16 -6.72
N GLY A 153 -23.88 -5.60 -6.08
CA GLY A 153 -24.68 -6.74 -6.52
C GLY A 153 -23.89 -8.04 -6.59
N LYS A 154 -24.00 -8.77 -7.69
CA LYS A 154 -23.32 -10.06 -7.89
C LYS A 154 -21.79 -9.93 -7.81
N SER A 155 -21.23 -8.85 -8.35
CA SER A 155 -19.77 -8.60 -8.31
C SER A 155 -19.26 -8.42 -6.87
N TYR A 156 -20.07 -7.85 -5.97
CA TYR A 156 -19.72 -7.76 -4.55
C TYR A 156 -19.75 -9.13 -3.85
N LEU A 157 -20.72 -9.99 -4.15
CA LEU A 157 -20.73 -11.36 -3.63
C LEU A 157 -19.51 -12.15 -4.09
N MET A 158 -19.12 -12.00 -5.36
CA MET A 158 -17.89 -12.59 -5.89
C MET A 158 -16.63 -12.02 -5.23
N ARG A 159 -16.65 -10.72 -4.87
CA ARG A 159 -15.59 -10.08 -4.08
C ARG A 159 -15.45 -10.71 -2.71
N ILE A 160 -16.56 -10.89 -1.99
CA ILE A 160 -16.57 -11.56 -0.68
C ILE A 160 -15.95 -12.96 -0.79
N ALA A 161 -16.38 -13.75 -1.77
CA ALA A 161 -15.83 -15.10 -2.00
C ALA A 161 -14.33 -15.07 -2.33
N GLY A 162 -13.89 -14.18 -3.22
CA GLY A 162 -12.49 -14.02 -3.59
C GLY A 162 -11.60 -13.56 -2.42
N MET A 163 -12.10 -12.61 -1.61
CA MET A 163 -11.40 -12.13 -0.42
C MET A 163 -11.35 -13.20 0.68
N ALA A 164 -12.39 -14.03 0.84
CA ALA A 164 -12.38 -15.15 1.77
C ALA A 164 -11.33 -16.20 1.38
N VAL A 165 -11.27 -16.58 0.09
CA VAL A 165 -10.22 -17.46 -0.44
C VAL A 165 -8.84 -16.83 -0.25
N GLY A 166 -8.71 -15.54 -0.55
CA GLY A 166 -7.48 -14.77 -0.33
C GLY A 166 -7.04 -14.75 1.13
N ALA A 167 -7.97 -14.57 2.07
CA ALA A 167 -7.71 -14.64 3.50
C ALA A 167 -7.14 -16.01 3.91
N VAL A 168 -7.77 -17.11 3.48
CA VAL A 168 -7.32 -18.46 3.76
C VAL A 168 -5.91 -18.68 3.22
N LEU A 169 -5.66 -18.35 1.95
CA LEU A 169 -4.34 -18.48 1.34
C LEU A 169 -3.27 -17.67 2.08
N THR A 170 -3.57 -16.41 2.41
CA THR A 170 -2.64 -15.53 3.13
C THR A 170 -2.36 -16.05 4.53
N CYS A 171 -3.40 -16.51 5.25
CA CYS A 171 -3.26 -17.11 6.58
C CYS A 171 -2.40 -18.38 6.56
N ILE A 172 -2.59 -19.25 5.58
CA ILE A 172 -1.76 -20.47 5.41
C ILE A 172 -0.30 -20.09 5.17
N VAL A 173 -0.04 -19.15 4.24
CA VAL A 173 1.32 -18.69 3.93
C VAL A 173 1.95 -18.04 5.16
N PHE A 174 1.23 -17.16 5.85
CA PHE A 174 1.69 -16.49 7.06
C PHE A 174 2.05 -17.53 8.14
N TYR A 175 1.11 -18.40 8.51
CA TYR A 175 1.30 -19.38 9.58
C TYR A 175 2.46 -20.32 9.30
N ARG A 176 2.60 -20.84 8.06
CA ARG A 176 3.72 -21.72 7.68
C ARG A 176 5.08 -21.05 7.85
N ASN A 177 5.19 -19.74 7.57
CA ASN A 177 6.45 -19.01 7.65
C ASN A 177 6.77 -18.50 9.06
N HIS A 178 5.76 -18.34 9.93
CA HIS A 178 5.94 -17.72 11.24
C HIS A 178 5.71 -18.66 12.43
N LYS A 179 5.15 -19.87 12.25
CA LYS A 179 4.81 -20.78 13.34
C LYS A 179 6.01 -21.22 14.21
N HIS A 180 7.22 -21.19 13.67
CA HIS A 180 8.45 -21.56 14.39
C HIS A 180 9.18 -20.35 15.01
N ARG A 181 8.65 -19.14 14.83
CA ARG A 181 9.18 -17.93 15.46
C ARG A 181 8.51 -17.74 16.80
N THR A 182 9.29 -17.50 17.83
CA THR A 182 8.78 -17.15 19.17
C THR A 182 8.55 -15.65 19.24
N TYR A 183 7.33 -15.26 19.57
CA TYR A 183 6.96 -13.88 19.84
C TYR A 183 6.40 -13.80 21.25
N ASP A 184 7.00 -12.92 22.09
CA ASP A 184 6.64 -12.82 23.50
C ASP A 184 5.34 -12.05 23.75
N LYS A 185 4.88 -11.30 22.74
CA LYS A 185 3.71 -10.45 22.85
C LYS A 185 2.42 -11.14 22.41
N HIS A 186 1.32 -10.77 23.06
CA HIS A 186 -0.05 -11.12 22.72
C HIS A 186 -0.83 -9.86 22.30
N VAL A 187 -2.00 -10.03 21.66
CA VAL A 187 -2.86 -8.89 21.24
C VAL A 187 -3.16 -7.91 22.38
N LYS A 188 -3.38 -8.41 23.60
CA LYS A 188 -3.61 -7.57 24.78
C LYS A 188 -2.47 -6.58 25.05
N HIS A 189 -1.22 -7.00 24.82
CA HIS A 189 -0.06 -6.14 25.04
C HIS A 189 -0.02 -4.97 24.06
N ILE A 190 -0.44 -5.19 22.79
CA ILE A 190 -0.55 -4.12 21.79
C ILE A 190 -1.47 -3.00 22.28
N LEU A 191 -2.63 -3.38 22.85
CA LEU A 191 -3.60 -2.41 23.39
C LEU A 191 -3.10 -1.70 24.64
N GLN A 192 -2.36 -2.42 25.50
CA GLN A 192 -1.76 -1.85 26.72
C GLN A 192 -0.59 -0.90 26.43
N GLU A 193 0.09 -1.07 25.31
CA GLU A 193 1.18 -0.19 24.86
C GLU A 193 0.70 1.12 24.22
N PHE A 194 -0.60 1.43 24.30
CA PHE A 194 -1.14 2.70 23.84
C PHE A 194 -0.69 3.82 24.78
N ASP A 195 0.18 4.69 24.29
CA ASP A 195 0.70 5.85 25.01
C ASP A 195 0.78 7.06 24.06
N LEU A 196 0.00 8.10 24.36
CA LEU A 196 0.00 9.36 23.58
C LEU A 196 1.36 10.07 23.57
N SER A 197 2.28 9.70 24.48
CA SER A 197 3.64 10.24 24.47
C SER A 197 4.51 9.59 23.40
N SER A 198 4.20 8.36 23.03
CA SER A 198 4.95 7.54 22.09
C SER A 198 4.87 8.08 20.65
N THR A 199 6.02 8.17 19.97
CA THR A 199 6.09 8.52 18.54
C THR A 199 5.27 7.56 17.68
N ARG A 200 5.24 6.27 18.05
CA ARG A 200 4.44 5.26 17.36
C ARG A 200 2.96 5.57 17.45
N THR A 201 2.42 5.80 18.63
CA THR A 201 0.99 6.09 18.83
C THR A 201 0.57 7.38 18.10
N LYS A 202 1.39 8.42 18.15
CA LYS A 202 1.15 9.66 17.39
C LYS A 202 1.07 9.40 15.89
N TRP A 203 2.00 8.63 15.35
CA TRP A 203 2.00 8.23 13.95
C TRP A 203 0.76 7.40 13.59
N GLN A 204 0.39 6.43 14.43
CA GLN A 204 -0.83 5.62 14.24
C GLN A 204 -2.08 6.51 14.20
N LEU A 205 -2.23 7.44 15.14
CA LEU A 205 -3.35 8.39 15.18
C LEU A 205 -3.36 9.32 13.96
N CYS A 206 -2.20 9.81 13.51
CA CYS A 206 -2.11 10.57 12.27
C CYS A 206 -2.63 9.76 11.07
N GLN A 207 -2.28 8.48 10.96
CA GLN A 207 -2.78 7.62 9.88
C GLN A 207 -4.31 7.43 9.98
N ILE A 208 -4.81 7.12 11.17
CA ILE A 208 -6.22 6.79 11.42
C ILE A 208 -7.14 7.98 11.16
N ILE A 209 -6.71 9.19 11.47
CA ILE A 209 -7.56 10.39 11.35
C ILE A 209 -7.32 11.10 10.01
N CYS A 210 -6.06 11.37 9.67
CA CYS A 210 -5.73 12.17 8.49
C CYS A 210 -6.20 11.52 7.19
N VAL A 211 -5.99 10.21 7.03
CA VAL A 211 -6.32 9.50 5.77
C VAL A 211 -7.83 9.53 5.49
N PRO A 212 -8.73 9.18 6.43
CA PRO A 212 -10.16 9.31 6.21
C PRO A 212 -10.62 10.76 5.99
N VAL A 213 -10.06 11.71 6.73
CA VAL A 213 -10.45 13.13 6.63
C VAL A 213 -10.11 13.68 5.24
N VAL A 214 -8.92 13.39 4.70
CA VAL A 214 -8.55 13.85 3.35
C VAL A 214 -9.44 13.24 2.27
N ILE A 215 -9.86 11.98 2.43
CA ILE A 215 -10.81 11.34 1.52
C ILE A 215 -12.17 12.04 1.61
N CYS A 216 -12.70 12.24 2.81
CA CYS A 216 -13.97 12.90 3.03
C CYS A 216 -14.00 14.32 2.43
N ILE A 217 -12.94 15.11 2.61
CA ILE A 217 -12.85 16.45 2.00
C ILE A 217 -12.82 16.34 0.46
N ALA A 218 -12.05 15.40 -0.10
CA ALA A 218 -12.01 15.20 -1.55
C ALA A 218 -13.38 14.81 -2.10
N GLU A 219 -14.16 13.99 -1.39
CA GLU A 219 -15.52 13.61 -1.78
C GLU A 219 -16.51 14.75 -1.64
N LEU A 220 -16.43 15.54 -0.57
CA LEU A 220 -17.28 16.75 -0.39
C LEU A 220 -16.99 17.83 -1.46
N CYS A 221 -15.80 17.81 -2.05
CA CYS A 221 -15.42 18.65 -3.18
C CYS A 221 -15.71 17.99 -4.54
N ASP A 222 -16.47 16.89 -4.59
CA ASP A 222 -16.79 16.12 -5.80
C ASP A 222 -15.55 15.73 -6.63
N MET A 223 -14.41 15.49 -5.96
CA MET A 223 -13.18 15.08 -6.64
C MET A 223 -13.22 13.59 -7.00
N PRO A 224 -13.22 13.20 -8.29
CA PRO A 224 -13.18 11.80 -8.67
C PRO A 224 -11.91 11.11 -8.12
N ARG A 225 -12.04 9.82 -7.75
CA ARG A 225 -10.89 9.06 -7.21
C ARG A 225 -10.31 9.61 -5.90
N ALA A 226 -11.15 10.08 -4.98
CA ALA A 226 -10.74 10.59 -3.65
C ALA A 226 -9.73 9.68 -2.92
N MET A 227 -9.79 8.37 -3.16
CA MET A 227 -8.83 7.40 -2.62
C MET A 227 -7.37 7.72 -2.98
N TRP A 228 -7.09 8.41 -4.10
CA TRP A 228 -5.71 8.76 -4.47
C TRP A 228 -5.12 9.80 -3.52
N ALA A 229 -5.93 10.73 -3.02
CA ALA A 229 -5.52 11.65 -1.96
C ALA A 229 -5.24 10.90 -0.67
N GLY A 230 -6.10 9.92 -0.29
CA GLY A 230 -5.87 9.05 0.85
C GLY A 230 -4.58 8.23 0.74
N ILE A 231 -4.32 7.61 -0.41
CA ILE A 231 -3.08 6.86 -0.68
C ILE A 231 -1.86 7.79 -0.63
N ALA A 232 -1.99 9.02 -1.15
CA ALA A 232 -0.92 10.00 -1.10
C ALA A 232 -0.61 10.40 0.35
N ALA A 233 -1.62 10.72 1.15
CA ALA A 233 -1.49 11.03 2.56
C ALA A 233 -0.86 9.88 3.35
N MET A 234 -1.44 8.67 3.28
CA MET A 234 -0.93 7.47 3.94
C MET A 234 0.57 7.24 3.67
N SER A 235 0.99 7.42 2.44
CA SER A 235 2.36 7.06 2.02
C SER A 235 3.44 7.99 2.54
N VAL A 236 3.10 9.22 2.94
CA VAL A 236 4.05 10.21 3.44
C VAL A 236 4.04 10.33 4.96
N ILE A 237 2.96 9.92 5.63
CA ILE A 237 2.87 9.93 7.10
C ILE A 237 3.82 8.87 7.66
N LEU A 238 4.90 9.32 8.27
CA LEU A 238 5.93 8.51 8.93
C LEU A 238 6.06 8.88 10.40
N PRO A 239 6.67 7.99 11.23
CA PRO A 239 6.85 8.25 12.66
C PRO A 239 7.70 9.48 12.95
N LEU A 240 8.72 9.76 12.13
CA LEU A 240 9.62 10.90 12.28
C LEU A 240 9.27 11.99 11.26
N MET A 241 9.21 13.24 11.72
CA MET A 241 8.81 14.38 10.90
C MET A 241 9.80 14.67 9.77
N ASP A 242 11.10 14.52 10.02
CA ASP A 242 12.14 14.74 9.01
C ASP A 242 12.03 13.73 7.86
N ASP A 243 11.78 12.46 8.18
CA ASP A 243 11.54 11.43 7.18
C ASP A 243 10.25 11.70 6.39
N MET A 244 9.23 12.22 7.05
CA MET A 244 7.98 12.64 6.41
C MET A 244 8.23 13.76 5.41
N GLN A 245 8.94 14.83 5.78
CA GLN A 245 9.26 15.95 4.88
C GLN A 245 10.07 15.49 3.68
N TYR A 246 11.04 14.61 3.90
CA TYR A 246 11.80 13.98 2.82
C TYR A 246 10.88 13.22 1.86
N ARG A 247 9.98 12.39 2.37
CA ARG A 247 9.02 11.64 1.55
C ARG A 247 8.05 12.53 0.79
N VAL A 248 7.55 13.60 1.41
CA VAL A 248 6.68 14.59 0.75
C VAL A 248 7.33 15.13 -0.51
N ARG A 249 8.58 15.64 -0.41
CA ARG A 249 9.34 16.14 -1.56
C ARG A 249 9.54 15.08 -2.63
N LYS A 250 9.99 13.88 -2.23
CA LYS A 250 10.26 12.78 -3.17
C LYS A 250 8.99 12.25 -3.84
N ARG A 251 7.85 12.28 -3.15
CA ARG A 251 6.58 11.86 -3.73
C ARG A 251 6.06 12.83 -4.76
N ILE A 252 6.08 14.13 -4.48
CA ILE A 252 5.64 15.16 -5.43
C ILE A 252 6.49 15.09 -6.70
N ILE A 253 7.81 15.14 -6.56
CA ILE A 253 8.75 15.07 -7.70
C ILE A 253 8.57 13.75 -8.47
N GLY A 254 8.53 12.63 -7.77
CA GLY A 254 8.36 11.31 -8.40
C GLY A 254 7.01 11.16 -9.11
N ASN A 255 5.92 11.71 -8.55
CA ASN A 255 4.62 11.68 -9.19
C ASN A 255 4.59 12.53 -10.47
N ILE A 256 5.13 13.76 -10.43
CA ILE A 256 5.24 14.65 -11.60
C ILE A 256 6.10 13.98 -12.69
N ALA A 257 7.28 13.49 -12.32
CA ALA A 257 8.14 12.77 -13.26
C ALA A 257 7.44 11.53 -13.86
N GLY A 258 6.71 10.77 -13.02
CA GLY A 258 5.93 9.63 -13.47
C GLY A 258 4.83 9.99 -14.45
N VAL A 259 4.12 11.11 -14.23
CA VAL A 259 3.11 11.64 -15.14
C VAL A 259 3.74 12.02 -16.49
N ILE A 260 4.87 12.73 -16.48
CA ILE A 260 5.59 13.12 -17.70
C ILE A 260 6.03 11.88 -18.46
N CYS A 261 6.70 10.93 -17.80
CA CYS A 261 7.15 9.69 -18.45
C CYS A 261 5.97 8.88 -19.01
N PHE A 262 4.88 8.75 -18.24
CA PHE A 262 3.66 8.07 -18.75
C PHE A 262 3.10 8.74 -19.97
N THR A 263 2.99 10.06 -19.97
CA THR A 263 2.46 10.85 -21.10
C THR A 263 3.32 10.67 -22.34
N VAL A 264 4.64 10.70 -22.20
CA VAL A 264 5.57 10.44 -23.30
C VAL A 264 5.37 9.03 -23.87
N LEU A 265 5.32 8.02 -22.99
CA LEU A 265 5.07 6.64 -23.42
C LEU A 265 3.70 6.47 -24.09
N TYR A 266 2.68 7.16 -23.62
CA TYR A 266 1.34 7.12 -24.21
C TYR A 266 1.31 7.64 -25.64
N PHE A 267 2.10 8.66 -26.00
CA PHE A 267 2.21 9.17 -27.35
C PHE A 267 3.16 8.38 -28.25
N LEU A 268 4.17 7.74 -27.65
CA LEU A 268 5.16 6.96 -28.43
C LEU A 268 4.69 5.54 -28.74
N LEU A 269 3.85 4.95 -27.90
CA LEU A 269 3.42 3.57 -28.04
C LEU A 269 2.10 3.48 -28.81
N PRO A 270 1.89 2.45 -29.62
CA PRO A 270 0.62 2.20 -30.28
C PRO A 270 -0.46 1.78 -29.27
N SER A 271 -1.72 2.15 -29.53
CA SER A 271 -2.86 1.94 -28.65
C SER A 271 -3.04 0.52 -28.09
N PRO A 272 -2.78 -0.58 -28.82
CA PRO A 272 -2.90 -1.93 -28.28
C PRO A 272 -1.93 -2.22 -27.10
N ILE A 273 -0.86 -1.43 -26.98
CA ILE A 273 0.20 -1.64 -25.97
C ILE A 273 -0.04 -0.80 -24.71
N TYR A 274 -1.00 0.12 -24.70
CA TYR A 274 -1.24 1.00 -23.51
C TYR A 274 -1.51 0.23 -22.22
N ALA A 275 -2.20 -0.91 -22.28
CA ALA A 275 -2.45 -1.74 -21.11
C ALA A 275 -1.15 -2.26 -20.46
N PHE A 276 -0.09 -2.42 -21.27
CA PHE A 276 1.22 -2.89 -20.77
C PHE A 276 2.04 -1.81 -20.09
N ILE A 277 1.69 -0.51 -20.19
CA ILE A 277 2.39 0.56 -19.46
C ILE A 277 2.27 0.32 -17.94
N GLY A 278 1.12 -0.19 -17.46
CA GLY A 278 0.95 -0.60 -16.08
C GLY A 278 1.91 -1.72 -15.66
N VAL A 279 2.17 -2.68 -16.57
CA VAL A 279 3.13 -3.78 -16.34
C VAL A 279 4.56 -3.22 -16.27
N ILE A 280 4.92 -2.27 -17.18
CA ILE A 280 6.22 -1.56 -17.12
C ILE A 280 6.36 -0.86 -15.77
N GLY A 281 5.29 -0.23 -15.27
CA GLY A 281 5.24 0.36 -13.94
C GLY A 281 5.55 -0.66 -12.83
N GLY A 282 4.92 -1.82 -12.85
CA GLY A 282 5.17 -2.92 -11.90
C GLY A 282 6.62 -3.42 -11.93
N ILE A 283 7.18 -3.61 -13.13
CA ILE A 283 8.59 -3.98 -13.34
C ILE A 283 9.49 -2.89 -12.75
N GLY A 284 9.22 -1.62 -13.06
CA GLY A 284 9.99 -0.48 -12.57
C GLY A 284 9.98 -0.37 -11.04
N VAL A 285 8.84 -0.63 -10.39
CA VAL A 285 8.77 -0.74 -8.92
C VAL A 285 9.66 -1.88 -8.43
N GLY A 286 9.65 -3.04 -9.10
CA GLY A 286 10.51 -4.17 -8.81
C GLY A 286 12.01 -3.87 -8.89
N PHE A 287 12.43 -2.93 -9.74
CA PHE A 287 13.80 -2.44 -9.81
C PHE A 287 14.13 -1.32 -8.81
N SER A 288 13.12 -0.68 -8.22
CA SER A 288 13.30 0.54 -7.46
C SER A 288 13.55 0.27 -5.98
N THR A 289 14.73 0.66 -5.48
CA THR A 289 15.05 0.68 -4.04
C THR A 289 14.74 2.03 -3.40
N GLN A 290 14.81 3.11 -4.18
CA GLN A 290 14.54 4.47 -3.70
C GLN A 290 13.06 4.82 -3.86
N TYR A 291 12.51 5.48 -2.85
CA TYR A 291 11.09 5.87 -2.82
C TYR A 291 10.68 6.78 -3.99
N SER A 292 11.55 7.67 -4.45
CA SER A 292 11.27 8.54 -5.60
C SER A 292 10.96 7.75 -6.88
N TRP A 293 11.76 6.73 -7.19
CA TRP A 293 11.54 5.87 -8.35
C TRP A 293 10.30 4.99 -8.18
N GLN A 294 10.02 4.51 -6.96
CA GLN A 294 8.77 3.82 -6.67
C GLN A 294 7.55 4.72 -6.94
N ALA A 295 7.64 6.01 -6.58
CA ALA A 295 6.57 6.98 -6.85
C ALA A 295 6.36 7.23 -8.35
N VAL A 296 7.46 7.29 -9.14
CA VAL A 296 7.40 7.37 -10.61
C VAL A 296 6.63 6.18 -11.19
N PHE A 297 7.07 4.96 -10.89
CA PHE A 297 6.53 3.76 -11.51
C PHE A 297 5.13 3.38 -11.00
N ASN A 298 4.81 3.67 -9.74
CA ASN A 298 3.44 3.52 -9.21
C ASN A 298 2.43 4.42 -9.92
N THR A 299 2.88 5.54 -10.49
CA THR A 299 2.04 6.42 -11.27
C THR A 299 1.58 5.78 -12.58
N PHE A 300 2.39 4.92 -13.19
CA PHE A 300 2.07 4.24 -14.44
C PHE A 300 0.84 3.34 -14.32
N GLY A 301 0.79 2.48 -13.28
CA GLY A 301 -0.36 1.61 -13.07
C GLY A 301 -1.66 2.38 -12.81
N ALA A 302 -1.58 3.45 -12.02
CA ALA A 302 -2.75 4.29 -11.73
C ALA A 302 -3.25 5.03 -12.99
N LEU A 303 -2.35 5.61 -13.80
CA LEU A 303 -2.70 6.32 -15.03
C LEU A 303 -3.19 5.38 -16.13
N ALA A 304 -2.63 4.17 -16.26
CA ALA A 304 -3.07 3.19 -17.23
C ALA A 304 -4.56 2.86 -17.09
N ILE A 305 -5.04 2.72 -15.86
CA ILE A 305 -6.46 2.49 -15.57
C ILE A 305 -7.28 3.77 -15.73
N ALA A 306 -6.81 4.90 -15.21
CA ALA A 306 -7.57 6.15 -15.21
C ALA A 306 -7.73 6.73 -16.61
N THR A 307 -6.75 6.54 -17.49
CA THR A 307 -6.80 7.03 -18.87
C THR A 307 -7.95 6.39 -19.68
N GLN A 308 -8.28 5.14 -19.36
CA GLN A 308 -9.43 4.46 -19.98
C GLN A 308 -10.78 5.07 -19.55
N LEU A 309 -10.85 5.68 -18.35
CA LEU A 309 -12.08 6.21 -17.76
C LEU A 309 -12.27 7.71 -18.02
N TYR A 310 -11.17 8.48 -17.96
CA TYR A 310 -11.19 9.95 -17.98
C TYR A 310 -10.43 10.56 -19.16
N GLY A 311 -9.90 9.75 -20.05
CA GLY A 311 -8.94 10.18 -21.07
C GLY A 311 -7.59 10.62 -20.45
N LEU A 312 -6.60 10.85 -21.30
CA LEU A 312 -5.25 11.20 -20.84
C LEU A 312 -5.23 12.49 -20.02
N LYS A 313 -5.84 13.57 -20.54
CA LYS A 313 -5.85 14.88 -19.87
C LYS A 313 -6.52 14.81 -18.49
N GLY A 314 -7.68 14.16 -18.40
CA GLY A 314 -8.41 13.99 -17.14
C GLY A 314 -7.63 13.15 -16.13
N ALA A 315 -7.09 12.01 -16.55
CA ALA A 315 -6.30 11.13 -15.70
C ALA A 315 -5.05 11.82 -15.13
N VAL A 316 -4.31 12.55 -15.98
CA VAL A 316 -3.11 13.31 -15.59
C VAL A 316 -3.45 14.40 -14.58
N SER A 317 -4.46 15.24 -14.88
CA SER A 317 -4.89 16.32 -13.98
C SER A 317 -5.33 15.79 -12.62
N LEU A 318 -6.21 14.77 -12.61
CA LEU A 318 -6.66 14.14 -11.37
C LEU A 318 -5.50 13.54 -10.57
N ARG A 319 -4.55 12.88 -11.25
CA ARG A 319 -3.39 12.28 -10.57
C ARG A 319 -2.53 13.31 -9.87
N ILE A 320 -2.24 14.44 -10.53
CA ILE A 320 -1.44 15.52 -9.94
C ILE A 320 -2.21 16.17 -8.78
N ILE A 321 -3.44 16.62 -9.02
CA ILE A 321 -4.25 17.33 -8.03
C ILE A 321 -4.43 16.48 -6.76
N GLN A 322 -4.87 15.24 -6.89
CA GLN A 322 -5.12 14.37 -5.75
C GLN A 322 -3.84 14.02 -4.97
N ASN A 323 -2.71 13.81 -5.68
CA ASN A 323 -1.46 13.54 -4.97
C ASN A 323 -0.92 14.77 -4.24
N VAL A 324 -0.93 15.95 -4.86
CA VAL A 324 -0.47 17.19 -4.22
C VAL A 324 -1.38 17.50 -3.04
N PHE A 325 -2.70 17.47 -3.23
CA PHE A 325 -3.67 17.70 -2.16
C PHE A 325 -3.45 16.75 -0.98
N GLY A 326 -3.41 15.43 -1.21
CA GLY A 326 -3.24 14.44 -0.15
C GLY A 326 -1.91 14.61 0.62
N VAL A 327 -0.83 14.90 -0.09
CA VAL A 327 0.50 15.08 0.52
C VAL A 327 0.58 16.37 1.35
N VAL A 328 0.10 17.49 0.80
CA VAL A 328 0.12 18.79 1.49
C VAL A 328 -0.80 18.74 2.71
N PHE A 329 -2.01 18.19 2.55
CA PHE A 329 -2.93 18.03 3.66
C PHE A 329 -2.33 17.18 4.78
N ALA A 330 -1.71 16.05 4.46
CA ALA A 330 -1.08 15.18 5.45
C ALA A 330 0.04 15.89 6.21
N LEU A 331 0.88 16.67 5.52
CA LEU A 331 1.94 17.42 6.16
C LEU A 331 1.39 18.46 7.14
N LEU A 332 0.43 19.26 6.70
CA LEU A 332 -0.21 20.28 7.55
C LEU A 332 -0.93 19.66 8.74
N PHE A 333 -1.69 18.59 8.50
CA PHE A 333 -2.38 17.86 9.55
C PHE A 333 -1.42 17.35 10.62
N CYS A 334 -0.33 16.68 10.23
CA CYS A 334 0.64 16.14 11.18
C CYS A 334 1.35 17.24 11.98
N ILE A 335 1.68 18.41 11.37
CA ILE A 335 2.26 19.55 12.08
C ILE A 335 1.28 20.05 13.15
N ILE A 336 0.03 20.28 12.79
CA ILE A 336 -1.02 20.76 13.70
C ILE A 336 -1.26 19.74 14.82
N PHE A 337 -1.36 18.45 14.47
CA PHE A 337 -1.58 17.37 15.43
C PHE A 337 -0.45 17.28 16.46
N HIS A 338 0.82 17.30 16.02
CA HIS A 338 1.95 17.27 16.93
C HIS A 338 2.01 18.51 17.86
N TRP A 339 1.70 19.68 17.31
CA TRP A 339 1.61 20.89 18.12
C TRP A 339 0.50 20.79 19.18
N PHE A 340 -0.67 20.25 18.83
CA PHE A 340 -1.77 20.05 19.77
C PHE A 340 -1.41 19.08 20.89
N VAL A 341 -0.86 17.91 20.53
CA VAL A 341 -0.48 16.87 21.51
C VAL A 341 0.65 17.35 22.43
N SER A 342 1.58 18.20 21.94
CA SER A 342 2.63 18.77 22.78
C SER A 342 2.07 19.73 23.87
N LYS A 343 1.00 20.49 23.56
CA LYS A 343 0.34 21.40 24.53
C LYS A 343 -0.45 20.66 25.61
N ILE A 344 -1.07 19.52 25.28
CA ILE A 344 -1.81 18.70 26.26
C ILE A 344 -0.86 18.21 27.37
N LYS A 345 0.35 17.78 27.02
CA LYS A 345 1.36 17.32 27.98
C LYS A 345 1.86 18.39 28.95
N VAL A 346 1.93 19.64 28.51
CA VAL A 346 2.35 20.77 29.38
C VAL A 346 1.30 21.07 30.45
N LYS A 347 0.01 20.77 30.19
CA LYS A 347 -1.08 20.97 31.17
C LYS A 347 -1.16 19.86 32.23
N GLU A 348 -0.66 18.65 31.96
CA GLU A 348 -0.65 17.56 32.94
C GLU A 348 0.55 17.62 33.91
N VAL A 349 1.54 18.47 33.66
CA VAL A 349 2.75 18.64 34.46
C VAL A 349 2.71 19.93 35.28
N LEU A 350 1.68 20.78 35.12
CA LEU A 350 1.42 21.98 35.96
C LEU A 350 0.21 21.75 36.88
#